data_a8e292c5e1a59a26a62b20ee47088eb0
#
_entry.id   a8e292c5e1a59a26a62b20ee47088eb0
#
_cell.length_a   1.000
_cell.length_b   1.000
_cell.length_c   1.000
_cell.angle_alpha   90.00
_cell.angle_beta   90.00
_cell.angle_gamma   90.00
#
_symmetry.space_group_name_H-M   'P 1'
#
loop_
_entity.id
_entity.type
_entity.pdbx_description
1 polymer ?
#
loop_
_entity_poly.entity_id
_entity_poly.type
_entity_poly.pdbx_seq_one_letter_code
_entity_poly.pdbx_strand_id
1 'polypeptide(L)'
;IQYDRKVQKAVIFSSIAAIVFSIVSIVYSANTNANFEFGDSRMMIEALLVDRLYLGLISVLSVLFCYRSMRKTYHPHNAYYLGAIAINVLFIVLVVSKIAGIVLFCLLLIRQAYGGKKSMRIAIATAFVAALVAGLFFLKSQQETSAGPVSFSTFLNKNFGASNTSQTRLITWGCSMDVLQNRTIGLTGIGFKATKDELVACYQTAIKSPQKKEVFISQRYNSHNQFLDILLSTGFVGLFLLCLFLIWSFMKNREHFFQTAILCTFIAYGLVENIFHRQIGAYYVGLILIIVLSNSSYKQIDVPKEV
;
A
#
# COMPACT_ATOMS: atom_id res chain seq x y z
N ILE A 1 -25.36 2.49 -13.39
CA ILE A 1 -25.46 1.09 -12.89
C ILE A 1 -24.72 0.12 -13.83
N GLN A 2 -24.83 0.27 -15.15
CA GLN A 2 -24.19 -0.64 -16.11
C GLN A 2 -22.66 -0.49 -16.16
N TYR A 3 -22.14 0.73 -16.08
CA TYR A 3 -20.71 1.01 -16.04
C TYR A 3 -20.04 0.45 -14.77
N ASP A 4 -20.68 0.53 -13.63
CA ASP A 4 -20.16 0.04 -12.35
C ASP A 4 -19.92 -1.48 -12.38
N ARG A 5 -20.85 -2.27 -12.95
CA ARG A 5 -20.69 -3.72 -13.13
C ARG A 5 -19.56 -4.09 -14.10
N LYS A 6 -19.36 -3.30 -15.17
CA LYS A 6 -18.26 -3.53 -16.11
C LYS A 6 -16.91 -3.30 -15.45
N VAL A 7 -16.77 -2.20 -14.70
CA VAL A 7 -15.55 -1.89 -13.94
C VAL A 7 -15.24 -2.98 -12.90
N GLN A 8 -16.26 -3.43 -12.15
CA GLN A 8 -16.08 -4.52 -11.18
C GLN A 8 -15.55 -5.79 -11.83
N LYS A 9 -16.19 -6.24 -12.93
CA LYS A 9 -15.76 -7.42 -13.68
C LYS A 9 -14.34 -7.24 -14.24
N ALA A 10 -14.03 -6.05 -14.76
CA ALA A 10 -12.71 -5.76 -15.31
C ALA A 10 -11.62 -5.88 -14.24
N VAL A 11 -11.83 -5.31 -13.04
CA VAL A 11 -10.85 -5.40 -11.94
C VAL A 11 -10.67 -6.84 -11.47
N ILE A 12 -11.76 -7.59 -11.27
CA ILE A 12 -11.68 -9.00 -10.83
C ILE A 12 -10.97 -9.83 -11.89
N PHE A 13 -11.34 -9.69 -13.16
CA PHE A 13 -10.71 -10.42 -14.26
C PHE A 13 -9.23 -10.06 -14.42
N SER A 14 -8.89 -8.76 -14.39
CA SER A 14 -7.50 -8.31 -14.48
C SER A 14 -6.63 -8.84 -13.35
N SER A 15 -7.17 -8.93 -12.14
CA SER A 15 -6.47 -9.52 -11.00
C SER A 15 -6.20 -11.01 -11.22
N ILE A 16 -7.20 -11.78 -11.63
CA ILE A 16 -7.04 -13.22 -11.91
C ILE A 16 -6.06 -13.43 -13.06
N ALA A 17 -6.16 -12.65 -14.13
CA ALA A 17 -5.24 -12.72 -15.27
C ALA A 17 -3.79 -12.42 -14.80
N ALA A 18 -3.57 -11.35 -14.01
CA ALA A 18 -2.26 -11.01 -13.48
C ALA A 18 -1.68 -12.14 -12.60
N ILE A 19 -2.52 -12.83 -11.81
CA ILE A 19 -2.13 -14.00 -11.01
C ILE A 19 -1.69 -15.16 -11.92
N VAL A 20 -2.49 -15.50 -12.92
CA VAL A 20 -2.18 -16.58 -13.86
C VAL A 20 -0.87 -16.31 -14.60
N PHE A 21 -0.70 -15.11 -15.15
CA PHE A 21 0.55 -14.74 -15.82
C PHE A 21 1.76 -14.75 -14.88
N SER A 22 1.58 -14.32 -13.64
CA SER A 22 2.66 -14.36 -12.64
C SER A 22 3.05 -15.80 -12.28
N ILE A 23 2.09 -16.70 -12.13
CA ILE A 23 2.36 -18.12 -11.87
C ILE A 23 3.08 -18.75 -13.09
N VAL A 24 2.62 -18.49 -14.30
CA VAL A 24 3.27 -18.97 -15.53
C VAL A 24 4.72 -18.47 -15.61
N SER A 25 4.97 -17.20 -15.29
CA SER A 25 6.31 -16.63 -15.27
C SER A 25 7.22 -17.28 -14.23
N ILE A 26 6.71 -17.55 -13.02
CA ILE A 26 7.45 -18.26 -11.97
C ILE A 26 7.80 -19.69 -12.43
N VAL A 27 6.84 -20.42 -12.98
CA VAL A 27 7.05 -21.79 -13.48
C VAL A 27 8.05 -21.79 -14.63
N TYR A 28 7.96 -20.84 -15.55
CA TYR A 28 8.92 -20.69 -16.65
C TYR A 28 10.34 -20.42 -16.11
N SER A 29 10.47 -19.49 -15.18
CA SER A 29 11.78 -19.17 -14.54
C SER A 29 12.34 -20.38 -13.80
N ALA A 30 11.51 -21.16 -13.11
CA ALA A 30 11.92 -22.37 -12.42
C ALA A 30 12.44 -23.46 -13.36
N ASN A 31 11.84 -23.56 -14.57
CA ASN A 31 12.28 -24.55 -15.56
C ASN A 31 13.52 -24.12 -16.36
N THR A 32 13.76 -22.81 -16.48
CA THR A 32 14.90 -22.29 -17.25
C THR A 32 16.15 -22.06 -16.42
N ASN A 33 16.01 -21.79 -15.10
CA ASN A 33 17.12 -21.54 -14.20
C ASN A 33 17.40 -22.76 -13.32
N ALA A 34 18.49 -23.46 -13.58
CA ALA A 34 18.89 -24.65 -12.82
C ALA A 34 19.07 -24.41 -11.30
N ASN A 35 19.29 -23.14 -10.89
CA ASN A 35 19.48 -22.74 -9.50
C ASN A 35 18.22 -22.12 -8.88
N PHE A 36 17.03 -22.29 -9.49
CA PHE A 36 15.79 -21.72 -8.96
C PHE A 36 15.30 -22.51 -7.75
N GLU A 37 15.28 -21.86 -6.59
CA GLU A 37 14.75 -22.43 -5.35
C GLU A 37 13.38 -21.83 -5.02
N PHE A 38 12.32 -22.64 -4.99
CA PHE A 38 10.96 -22.21 -4.60
C PHE A 38 10.88 -21.68 -3.16
N GLY A 39 11.85 -21.99 -2.30
CA GLY A 39 11.97 -21.46 -0.94
C GLY A 39 12.59 -20.06 -0.87
N ASP A 40 13.31 -19.62 -1.91
CA ASP A 40 13.88 -18.28 -1.94
C ASP A 40 12.85 -17.26 -2.47
N SER A 41 12.32 -16.47 -1.55
CA SER A 41 11.36 -15.40 -1.87
C SER A 41 11.93 -14.35 -2.83
N ARG A 42 13.26 -14.23 -2.93
CA ARG A 42 13.92 -13.27 -3.81
C ARG A 42 13.81 -13.71 -5.28
N MET A 43 14.12 -14.96 -5.55
CA MET A 43 14.01 -15.55 -6.89
C MET A 43 12.56 -15.56 -7.38
N MET A 44 11.61 -15.85 -6.47
CA MET A 44 10.19 -15.77 -6.79
C MET A 44 9.73 -14.35 -7.14
N ILE A 45 10.25 -13.32 -6.43
CA ILE A 45 9.90 -11.91 -6.69
C ILE A 45 10.50 -11.42 -8.01
N GLU A 46 11.73 -11.83 -8.33
CA GLU A 46 12.40 -11.48 -9.60
C GLU A 46 11.72 -12.13 -10.81
N ALA A 47 11.12 -13.30 -10.63
CA ALA A 47 10.34 -14.01 -11.65
C ALA A 47 8.97 -13.39 -11.92
N LEU A 48 8.49 -12.43 -11.12
CA LEU A 48 7.20 -11.78 -11.34
C LEU A 48 7.27 -10.80 -12.52
N LEU A 49 6.27 -10.84 -13.41
CA LEU A 49 6.14 -9.90 -14.52
C LEU A 49 5.81 -8.47 -14.09
N VAL A 50 5.14 -8.34 -12.96
CA VAL A 50 4.72 -7.06 -12.38
C VAL A 50 5.24 -7.00 -10.94
N ASP A 51 5.65 -5.81 -10.52
CA ASP A 51 6.12 -5.58 -9.15
C ASP A 51 5.10 -6.10 -8.12
N ARG A 52 5.60 -6.85 -7.15
CA ARG A 52 4.85 -7.49 -6.07
C ARG A 52 3.87 -6.54 -5.36
N LEU A 53 4.24 -5.27 -5.20
CA LEU A 53 3.39 -4.27 -4.53
C LEU A 53 2.13 -4.00 -5.34
N TYR A 54 2.25 -3.83 -6.66
CA TYR A 54 1.11 -3.56 -7.53
C TYR A 54 0.23 -4.80 -7.74
N LEU A 55 0.85 -6.01 -7.76
CA LEU A 55 0.09 -7.27 -7.73
C LEU A 55 -0.72 -7.40 -6.44
N GLY A 56 -0.11 -7.06 -5.29
CA GLY A 56 -0.81 -7.02 -4.01
C GLY A 56 -1.95 -6.00 -4.00
N LEU A 57 -1.74 -4.81 -4.58
CA LEU A 57 -2.76 -3.77 -4.66
C LEU A 57 -3.98 -4.21 -5.49
N ILE A 58 -3.76 -4.76 -6.69
CA ILE A 58 -4.89 -5.23 -7.51
C ILE A 58 -5.61 -6.39 -6.87
N SER A 59 -4.91 -7.28 -6.17
CA SER A 59 -5.52 -8.37 -5.42
C SER A 59 -6.41 -7.87 -4.29
N VAL A 60 -5.95 -6.86 -3.51
CA VAL A 60 -6.78 -6.23 -2.47
C VAL A 60 -8.01 -5.54 -3.07
N LEU A 61 -7.84 -4.79 -4.16
CA LEU A 61 -8.97 -4.17 -4.87
C LEU A 61 -9.95 -5.23 -5.37
N SER A 62 -9.47 -6.32 -5.96
CA SER A 62 -10.30 -7.43 -6.43
C SER A 62 -11.12 -8.05 -5.29
N VAL A 63 -10.49 -8.29 -4.12
CA VAL A 63 -11.19 -8.78 -2.91
C VAL A 63 -12.30 -7.81 -2.49
N LEU A 64 -12.04 -6.50 -2.48
CA LEU A 64 -13.05 -5.50 -2.14
C LEU A 64 -14.20 -5.47 -3.14
N PHE A 65 -13.91 -5.57 -4.44
CA PHE A 65 -14.95 -5.62 -5.47
C PHE A 65 -15.77 -6.92 -5.40
N CYS A 66 -15.14 -8.08 -5.17
CA CYS A 66 -15.84 -9.33 -4.95
C CYS A 66 -16.76 -9.22 -3.73
N TYR A 67 -16.24 -8.72 -2.60
CA TYR A 67 -17.02 -8.52 -1.39
C TYR A 67 -18.26 -7.62 -1.62
N ARG A 68 -18.09 -6.51 -2.34
CA ARG A 68 -19.20 -5.60 -2.71
C ARG A 68 -20.24 -6.28 -3.60
N SER A 69 -19.81 -7.20 -4.45
CA SER A 69 -20.68 -7.87 -5.45
C SER A 69 -21.46 -9.04 -4.87
N MET A 70 -21.05 -9.55 -3.70
CA MET A 70 -21.76 -10.65 -3.04
C MET A 70 -23.13 -10.21 -2.55
N ARG A 71 -24.14 -11.08 -2.77
CA ARG A 71 -25.50 -10.89 -2.27
C ARG A 71 -25.58 -11.42 -0.84
N LYS A 72 -26.42 -10.77 -0.01
CA LYS A 72 -26.65 -11.20 1.38
C LYS A 72 -27.38 -12.56 1.47
N THR A 73 -28.23 -12.84 0.48
CA THR A 73 -28.92 -14.13 0.36
C THR A 73 -28.09 -15.11 -0.48
N TYR A 74 -28.34 -16.41 -0.32
CA TYR A 74 -27.72 -17.44 -1.16
C TYR A 74 -27.98 -17.15 -2.64
N HIS A 75 -26.91 -17.13 -3.43
CA HIS A 75 -26.98 -16.94 -4.87
C HIS A 75 -25.80 -17.67 -5.54
N PRO A 76 -26.01 -18.41 -6.63
CA PRO A 76 -24.95 -19.18 -7.29
C PRO A 76 -23.70 -18.35 -7.63
N HIS A 77 -23.88 -17.06 -8.00
CA HIS A 77 -22.76 -16.16 -8.28
C HIS A 77 -21.89 -15.83 -7.06
N ASN A 78 -22.39 -16.04 -5.82
CA ASN A 78 -21.56 -15.86 -4.64
C ASN A 78 -20.40 -16.86 -4.59
N ALA A 79 -20.58 -18.08 -5.10
CA ALA A 79 -19.49 -19.05 -5.18
C ALA A 79 -18.34 -18.56 -6.08
N TYR A 80 -18.66 -17.92 -7.21
CA TYR A 80 -17.66 -17.29 -8.06
C TYR A 80 -16.87 -16.19 -7.32
N TYR A 81 -17.54 -15.29 -6.60
CA TYR A 81 -16.88 -14.23 -5.86
C TYR A 81 -16.04 -14.77 -4.70
N LEU A 82 -16.52 -15.80 -4.00
CA LEU A 82 -15.76 -16.46 -2.94
C LEU A 82 -14.52 -17.15 -3.50
N GLY A 83 -14.64 -17.86 -4.62
CA GLY A 83 -13.49 -18.45 -5.31
C GLY A 83 -12.46 -17.40 -5.72
N ALA A 84 -12.90 -16.28 -6.29
CA ALA A 84 -12.01 -15.18 -6.65
C ALA A 84 -11.32 -14.56 -5.42
N ILE A 85 -12.03 -14.38 -4.30
CA ILE A 85 -11.42 -13.93 -3.03
C ILE A 85 -10.36 -14.93 -2.57
N ALA A 86 -10.68 -16.22 -2.53
CA ALA A 86 -9.76 -17.27 -2.10
C ALA A 86 -8.48 -17.28 -2.96
N ILE A 87 -8.61 -17.20 -4.28
CA ILE A 87 -7.47 -17.14 -5.20
C ILE A 87 -6.59 -15.91 -4.91
N ASN A 88 -7.18 -14.72 -4.76
CA ASN A 88 -6.43 -13.49 -4.48
C ASN A 88 -5.73 -13.54 -3.12
N VAL A 89 -6.40 -14.02 -2.06
CA VAL A 89 -5.81 -14.14 -0.72
C VAL A 89 -4.67 -15.17 -0.73
N LEU A 90 -4.87 -16.33 -1.35
CA LEU A 90 -3.83 -17.35 -1.49
C LEU A 90 -2.61 -16.80 -2.22
N PHE A 91 -2.83 -16.06 -3.31
CA PHE A 91 -1.75 -15.43 -4.07
C PHE A 91 -0.99 -14.37 -3.26
N ILE A 92 -1.69 -13.54 -2.47
CA ILE A 92 -1.04 -12.57 -1.57
C ILE A 92 -0.10 -13.28 -0.58
N VAL A 93 -0.53 -14.42 -0.04
CA VAL A 93 0.29 -15.23 0.87
C VAL A 93 1.47 -15.85 0.13
N LEU A 94 1.26 -16.42 -1.05
CA LEU A 94 2.28 -17.07 -1.87
C LEU A 94 3.38 -16.08 -2.29
N VAL A 95 3.02 -14.89 -2.75
CA VAL A 95 3.96 -13.84 -3.18
C VAL A 95 4.56 -13.07 -1.97
N VAL A 96 4.15 -13.43 -0.74
CA VAL A 96 4.62 -12.81 0.51
C VAL A 96 4.48 -11.28 0.48
N SER A 97 3.35 -10.78 -0.03
CA SER A 97 3.06 -9.34 -0.05
C SER A 97 2.61 -8.87 1.34
N LYS A 98 3.58 -8.58 2.22
CA LYS A 98 3.34 -8.18 3.61
C LYS A 98 2.34 -7.03 3.72
N ILE A 99 2.47 -6.00 2.86
CA ILE A 99 1.57 -4.85 2.89
C ILE A 99 0.13 -5.22 2.50
N ALA A 100 -0.06 -6.05 1.47
CA ALA A 100 -1.39 -6.50 1.08
C ALA A 100 -2.08 -7.30 2.19
N GLY A 101 -1.33 -8.19 2.86
CA GLY A 101 -1.82 -8.95 4.02
C GLY A 101 -2.23 -8.04 5.19
N ILE A 102 -1.37 -7.07 5.56
CA ILE A 102 -1.66 -6.08 6.60
C ILE A 102 -2.90 -5.26 6.24
N VAL A 103 -2.99 -4.78 5.00
CA VAL A 103 -4.14 -4.00 4.53
C VAL A 103 -5.41 -4.82 4.61
N LEU A 104 -5.43 -6.06 4.13
CA LEU A 104 -6.61 -6.94 4.25
C LEU A 104 -7.02 -7.15 5.71
N PHE A 105 -6.06 -7.38 6.61
CA PHE A 105 -6.34 -7.51 8.04
C PHE A 105 -6.94 -6.23 8.61
N CYS A 106 -6.36 -5.06 8.33
CA CYS A 106 -6.92 -3.78 8.76
C CYS A 106 -8.33 -3.54 8.18
N LEU A 107 -8.57 -3.92 6.92
CA LEU A 107 -9.89 -3.79 6.30
C LEU A 107 -10.94 -4.69 6.96
N LEU A 108 -10.57 -5.89 7.43
CA LEU A 108 -11.45 -6.73 8.23
C LEU A 108 -11.84 -6.05 9.55
N LEU A 109 -10.87 -5.42 10.24
CA LEU A 109 -11.16 -4.65 11.46
C LEU A 109 -12.07 -3.44 11.16
N ILE A 110 -11.78 -2.68 10.12
CA ILE A 110 -12.62 -1.56 9.69
C ILE A 110 -14.04 -2.05 9.35
N ARG A 111 -14.14 -3.20 8.68
CA ARG A 111 -15.45 -3.79 8.35
C ARG A 111 -16.30 -4.08 9.58
N GLN A 112 -15.70 -4.56 10.67
CA GLN A 112 -16.38 -4.77 11.94
C GLN A 112 -16.97 -3.44 12.48
N ALA A 113 -16.25 -2.33 12.32
CA ALA A 113 -16.75 -1.01 12.72
C ALA A 113 -18.00 -0.58 11.95
N TYR A 114 -18.17 -1.00 10.70
CA TYR A 114 -19.36 -0.66 9.88
C TYR A 114 -20.58 -1.58 10.16
N GLY A 115 -20.35 -2.80 10.65
CA GLY A 115 -21.43 -3.78 10.93
C GLY A 115 -21.84 -3.87 12.39
N GLY A 116 -21.03 -3.31 13.31
CA GLY A 116 -21.17 -3.52 14.73
C GLY A 116 -21.95 -2.43 15.47
N LYS A 117 -22.27 -2.73 16.74
CA LYS A 117 -22.83 -1.77 17.71
C LYS A 117 -21.85 -0.59 17.88
N LYS A 118 -22.37 0.61 18.22
CA LYS A 118 -21.56 1.83 18.44
C LYS A 118 -20.38 1.61 19.40
N SER A 119 -20.56 0.77 20.42
CA SER A 119 -19.51 0.40 21.38
C SER A 119 -18.33 -0.32 20.71
N MET A 120 -18.58 -1.19 19.72
CA MET A 120 -17.52 -1.92 19.02
C MET A 120 -16.72 -1.01 18.09
N ARG A 121 -17.35 0.01 17.48
CA ARG A 121 -16.66 1.04 16.71
C ARG A 121 -15.69 1.83 17.58
N ILE A 122 -16.13 2.23 18.77
CA ILE A 122 -15.30 2.94 19.75
C ILE A 122 -14.15 2.04 20.20
N ALA A 123 -14.43 0.78 20.55
CA ALA A 123 -13.39 -0.16 20.99
C ALA A 123 -12.32 -0.40 19.93
N ILE A 124 -12.68 -0.53 18.64
CA ILE A 124 -11.71 -0.67 17.55
C ILE A 124 -10.90 0.61 17.36
N ALA A 125 -11.54 1.77 17.38
CA ALA A 125 -10.86 3.06 17.27
C ALA A 125 -9.90 3.29 18.45
N THR A 126 -10.33 2.99 19.68
CA THR A 126 -9.47 3.12 20.87
C THR A 126 -8.33 2.11 20.86
N ALA A 127 -8.55 0.87 20.44
CA ALA A 127 -7.48 -0.12 20.29
C ALA A 127 -6.44 0.31 19.22
N PHE A 128 -6.90 0.89 18.12
CA PHE A 128 -5.99 1.40 17.08
C PHE A 128 -5.17 2.60 17.58
N VAL A 129 -5.81 3.56 18.25
CA VAL A 129 -5.11 4.71 18.87
C VAL A 129 -4.16 4.23 19.95
N ALA A 130 -4.57 3.29 20.81
CA ALA A 130 -3.71 2.72 21.84
C ALA A 130 -2.48 2.00 21.25
N ALA A 131 -2.67 1.25 20.15
CA ALA A 131 -1.56 0.60 19.43
C ALA A 131 -0.58 1.64 18.83
N LEU A 132 -1.10 2.74 18.26
CA LEU A 132 -0.27 3.84 17.76
C LEU A 132 0.51 4.52 18.90
N VAL A 133 -0.17 4.84 20.00
CA VAL A 133 0.46 5.46 21.18
C VAL A 133 1.49 4.54 21.80
N ALA A 134 1.18 3.25 21.96
CA ALA A 134 2.12 2.24 22.46
C ALA A 134 3.34 2.10 21.52
N GLY A 135 3.12 2.12 20.21
CA GLY A 135 4.19 2.13 19.22
C GLY A 135 5.09 3.36 19.36
N LEU A 136 4.52 4.56 19.51
CA LEU A 136 5.27 5.81 19.72
C LEU A 136 6.01 5.81 21.06
N PHE A 137 5.38 5.29 22.13
CA PHE A 137 6.00 5.15 23.45
C PHE A 137 7.17 4.16 23.43
N PHE A 138 6.99 3.03 22.75
CA PHE A 138 8.05 2.06 22.56
C PHE A 138 9.23 2.64 21.77
N LEU A 139 8.94 3.44 20.73
CA LEU A 139 9.95 4.18 19.99
C LEU A 139 10.71 5.17 20.86
N LYS A 140 10.01 5.92 21.73
CA LYS A 140 10.63 6.89 22.65
C LYS A 140 11.47 6.20 23.74
N SER A 141 10.98 5.11 24.33
CA SER A 141 11.69 4.35 25.36
C SER A 141 13.01 3.75 24.86
N GLN A 142 13.08 3.37 23.58
CA GLN A 142 14.33 2.90 22.97
C GLN A 142 15.34 4.04 22.74
N GLN A 143 14.88 5.27 22.64
CA GLN A 143 15.74 6.44 22.44
C GLN A 143 16.46 6.85 23.73
N GLU A 144 15.85 6.65 24.89
CA GLU A 144 16.41 7.01 26.20
C GLU A 144 17.48 6.03 26.70
N THR A 145 17.54 4.80 26.17
CA THR A 145 18.52 3.77 26.53
C THR A 145 19.83 3.85 25.74
N SER A 146 19.92 4.74 24.76
CA SER A 146 21.12 4.90 23.91
C SER A 146 21.74 6.28 24.17
N ALA A 147 22.78 6.35 24.99
CA ALA A 147 23.56 7.56 25.21
C ALA A 147 24.27 7.98 23.92
N GLY A 148 23.71 8.92 23.18
CA GLY A 148 24.25 9.55 21.99
C GLY A 148 23.16 9.90 20.96
N PRO A 149 23.38 10.89 20.06
CA PRO A 149 22.43 11.19 19.01
C PRO A 149 22.38 10.01 18.02
N VAL A 150 21.46 9.08 18.27
CA VAL A 150 21.23 7.95 17.36
C VAL A 150 20.49 8.50 16.16
N SER A 151 21.16 8.54 15.02
CA SER A 151 20.50 8.84 13.74
C SER A 151 19.29 7.92 13.57
N PHE A 152 18.15 8.47 13.12
CA PHE A 152 16.91 7.74 12.84
C PHE A 152 17.17 6.48 11.98
N SER A 153 18.15 6.55 11.07
CA SER A 153 18.61 5.41 10.27
C SER A 153 19.21 4.27 11.09
N THR A 154 19.98 4.58 12.13
CA THR A 154 20.60 3.57 13.03
C THR A 154 19.54 2.87 13.89
N PHE A 155 18.55 3.61 14.38
CA PHE A 155 17.43 3.08 15.13
C PHE A 155 16.59 2.07 14.28
N LEU A 156 16.24 2.45 13.06
CA LEU A 156 15.47 1.61 12.17
C LEU A 156 16.23 0.34 11.76
N ASN A 157 17.54 0.44 11.51
CA ASN A 157 18.37 -0.70 11.12
C ASN A 157 18.48 -1.75 12.24
N LYS A 158 18.55 -1.31 13.49
CA LYS A 158 18.63 -2.18 14.67
C LYS A 158 17.35 -2.98 14.91
N ASN A 159 16.17 -2.37 14.67
CA ASN A 159 14.88 -2.97 15.04
C ASN A 159 14.13 -3.66 13.87
N PHE A 160 14.42 -3.29 12.62
CA PHE A 160 13.71 -3.78 11.43
C PHE A 160 14.62 -4.37 10.35
N GLY A 161 15.90 -4.56 10.61
CA GLY A 161 16.96 -4.86 9.64
C GLY A 161 16.96 -6.27 9.01
N ALA A 162 15.96 -7.11 9.27
CA ALA A 162 16.06 -8.53 8.91
C ALA A 162 15.67 -8.88 7.45
N SER A 163 15.09 -7.97 6.64
CA SER A 163 14.76 -8.26 5.24
C SER A 163 15.27 -7.17 4.28
N ASN A 164 15.78 -7.58 3.11
CA ASN A 164 16.32 -6.65 2.10
C ASN A 164 15.32 -5.54 1.70
N THR A 165 14.04 -5.85 1.61
CA THR A 165 12.99 -4.88 1.26
C THR A 165 12.74 -3.86 2.38
N SER A 166 12.79 -4.30 3.64
CA SER A 166 12.70 -3.40 4.79
C SER A 166 13.91 -2.49 4.85
N GLN A 167 15.12 -3.03 4.64
CA GLN A 167 16.36 -2.24 4.62
C GLN A 167 16.35 -1.16 3.54
N THR A 168 15.81 -1.44 2.34
CA THR A 168 15.72 -0.44 1.27
C THR A 168 14.88 0.75 1.71
N ARG A 169 13.69 0.51 2.29
CA ARG A 169 12.82 1.58 2.79
C ARG A 169 13.44 2.36 3.93
N LEU A 170 14.11 1.68 4.86
CA LEU A 170 14.78 2.34 5.97
C LEU A 170 15.85 3.33 5.49
N ILE A 171 16.63 2.94 4.50
CA ILE A 171 17.65 3.82 3.90
C ILE A 171 16.98 5.00 3.18
N THR A 172 15.97 4.73 2.35
CA THR A 172 15.29 5.79 1.58
C THR A 172 14.54 6.76 2.49
N TRP A 173 13.90 6.29 3.55
CA TRP A 173 13.24 7.14 4.55
C TRP A 173 14.25 7.93 5.38
N GLY A 174 15.38 7.28 5.79
CA GLY A 174 16.48 7.96 6.46
C GLY A 174 16.99 9.13 5.63
N CYS A 175 17.36 8.86 4.38
CA CYS A 175 17.79 9.91 3.46
C CYS A 175 16.72 10.98 3.19
N SER A 176 15.44 10.61 3.14
CA SER A 176 14.37 11.59 2.99
C SER A 176 14.28 12.53 4.21
N MET A 177 14.48 11.99 5.42
CA MET A 177 14.51 12.80 6.65
C MET A 177 15.77 13.66 6.72
N ASP A 178 16.93 13.14 6.28
CA ASP A 178 18.17 13.92 6.23
C ASP A 178 18.02 15.10 5.26
N VAL A 179 17.40 14.89 4.09
CA VAL A 179 17.11 15.99 3.14
C VAL A 179 16.16 17.00 3.76
N LEU A 180 15.11 16.54 4.49
CA LEU A 180 14.14 17.41 5.17
C LEU A 180 14.80 18.28 6.25
N GLN A 181 15.79 17.75 6.97
CA GLN A 181 16.50 18.46 8.02
C GLN A 181 17.58 19.43 7.48
N ASN A 182 18.31 19.01 6.45
CA ASN A 182 19.46 19.74 5.91
C ASN A 182 19.08 20.79 4.87
N ARG A 183 17.91 20.66 4.24
CA ARG A 183 17.39 21.62 3.27
C ARG A 183 16.20 22.37 3.87
N THR A 184 16.15 23.66 3.61
CA THR A 184 14.96 24.46 3.96
C THR A 184 13.83 24.06 3.02
N ILE A 185 13.05 23.05 3.44
CA ILE A 185 11.83 22.67 2.74
C ILE A 185 10.78 23.72 3.08
N GLY A 186 10.65 24.70 2.21
CA GLY A 186 9.67 25.77 2.37
C GLY A 186 8.24 25.36 2.01
N LEU A 187 7.41 26.35 1.77
CA LEU A 187 6.01 26.13 1.37
C LEU A 187 5.90 25.35 0.05
N THR A 188 6.85 25.52 -0.88
CA THR A 188 6.79 25.00 -2.25
C THR A 188 7.69 23.78 -2.52
N GLY A 189 8.48 23.33 -1.55
CA GLY A 189 9.44 22.22 -1.71
C GLY A 189 10.62 22.55 -2.64
N ILE A 190 11.39 21.53 -2.99
CA ILE A 190 12.60 21.66 -3.84
C ILE A 190 12.38 21.17 -5.28
N GLY A 191 11.20 20.64 -5.59
CA GLY A 191 10.88 20.07 -6.90
C GLY A 191 11.24 18.59 -7.02
N PHE A 192 10.53 17.85 -7.88
CA PHE A 192 10.68 16.40 -8.05
C PHE A 192 12.09 15.99 -8.54
N LYS A 193 12.69 16.77 -9.44
CA LYS A 193 14.03 16.49 -9.94
C LYS A 193 15.08 16.68 -8.83
N ALA A 194 15.05 17.83 -8.15
CA ALA A 194 15.99 18.11 -7.07
C ALA A 194 15.83 17.12 -5.91
N THR A 195 14.60 16.70 -5.56
CA THR A 195 14.36 15.65 -4.56
C THR A 195 15.08 14.36 -4.93
N LYS A 196 14.99 13.92 -6.18
CA LYS A 196 15.73 12.73 -6.66
C LYS A 196 17.25 12.91 -6.58
N ASP A 197 17.77 14.07 -6.98
CA ASP A 197 19.21 14.34 -6.97
C ASP A 197 19.76 14.38 -5.54
N GLU A 198 19.04 15.00 -4.59
CA GLU A 198 19.40 15.01 -3.17
C GLU A 198 19.36 13.62 -2.53
N LEU A 199 18.36 12.80 -2.85
CA LEU A 199 18.29 11.41 -2.37
C LEU A 199 19.49 10.60 -2.88
N VAL A 200 19.85 10.74 -4.16
CA VAL A 200 21.02 10.07 -4.74
C VAL A 200 22.32 10.54 -4.04
N ALA A 201 22.46 11.83 -3.76
CA ALA A 201 23.61 12.37 -3.02
C ALA A 201 23.68 11.78 -1.59
N CYS A 202 22.54 11.67 -0.90
CA CYS A 202 22.48 11.01 0.39
C CYS A 202 22.89 9.53 0.32
N TYR A 203 22.46 8.78 -0.69
CA TYR A 203 22.84 7.36 -0.84
C TYR A 203 24.34 7.16 -1.02
N GLN A 204 25.02 8.13 -1.66
CA GLN A 204 26.48 8.10 -1.83
C GLN A 204 27.23 8.10 -0.49
N THR A 205 26.69 8.80 0.51
CA THR A 205 27.31 8.95 1.83
C THR A 205 26.79 7.95 2.85
N ALA A 206 25.47 7.67 2.85
CA ALA A 206 24.81 6.84 3.85
C ALA A 206 25.07 5.34 3.67
N ILE A 207 25.32 4.87 2.44
CA ILE A 207 25.48 3.44 2.15
C ILE A 207 26.95 3.04 2.14
N LYS A 208 27.34 2.16 3.07
CA LYS A 208 28.74 1.68 3.20
C LYS A 208 29.08 0.59 2.20
N SER A 209 28.15 -0.33 1.86
CA SER A 209 28.41 -1.43 0.92
C SER A 209 28.50 -0.93 -0.52
N PRO A 210 29.60 -1.13 -1.26
CA PRO A 210 29.79 -0.65 -2.62
C PRO A 210 28.71 -1.18 -3.58
N GLN A 211 28.41 -2.48 -3.54
CA GLN A 211 27.43 -3.10 -4.43
C GLN A 211 26.01 -2.55 -4.19
N LYS A 212 25.64 -2.39 -2.90
CA LYS A 212 24.34 -1.82 -2.54
C LYS A 212 24.24 -0.35 -2.93
N LYS A 213 25.32 0.41 -2.73
CA LYS A 213 25.42 1.82 -3.14
C LYS A 213 25.22 1.98 -4.65
N GLU A 214 25.90 1.17 -5.46
CA GLU A 214 25.77 1.20 -6.91
C GLU A 214 24.34 0.95 -7.37
N VAL A 215 23.63 -0.05 -6.78
CA VAL A 215 22.23 -0.32 -7.09
C VAL A 215 21.34 0.88 -6.76
N PHE A 216 21.52 1.53 -5.60
CA PHE A 216 20.69 2.67 -5.19
C PHE A 216 20.90 3.89 -6.10
N ILE A 217 22.16 4.12 -6.53
CA ILE A 217 22.51 5.24 -7.40
C ILE A 217 22.05 4.98 -8.84
N SER A 218 22.31 3.77 -9.39
CA SER A 218 21.94 3.44 -10.77
C SER A 218 20.41 3.40 -10.95
N GLN A 219 19.68 2.84 -9.99
CA GLN A 219 18.22 2.79 -10.01
C GLN A 219 17.57 4.11 -9.58
N ARG A 220 18.34 5.06 -9.04
CA ARG A 220 17.85 6.36 -8.55
C ARG A 220 16.59 6.19 -7.70
N TYR A 221 16.68 5.34 -6.66
CA TYR A 221 15.53 5.05 -5.80
C TYR A 221 14.88 6.34 -5.28
N ASN A 222 13.55 6.34 -5.27
CA ASN A 222 12.73 7.39 -4.67
C ASN A 222 12.56 7.16 -3.18
N SER A 223 11.77 8.00 -2.49
CA SER A 223 11.52 7.90 -1.04
C SER A 223 10.77 6.64 -0.61
N HIS A 224 10.18 5.87 -1.51
CA HIS A 224 9.23 4.77 -1.21
C HIS A 224 8.15 5.17 -0.18
N ASN A 225 7.73 6.42 -0.22
CA ASN A 225 6.65 6.98 0.59
C ASN A 225 6.08 8.20 -0.11
N GLN A 226 4.85 8.10 -0.57
CA GLN A 226 4.20 9.15 -1.37
C GLN A 226 4.07 10.47 -0.62
N PHE A 227 3.86 10.42 0.69
CA PHE A 227 3.69 11.64 1.51
C PHE A 227 5.01 12.37 1.70
N LEU A 228 6.10 11.64 1.98
CA LEU A 228 7.45 12.20 2.04
C LEU A 228 7.88 12.77 0.70
N ASP A 229 7.61 12.08 -0.38
CA ASP A 229 7.95 12.54 -1.72
C ASP A 229 7.24 13.84 -2.08
N ILE A 230 5.95 13.95 -1.79
CA ILE A 230 5.18 15.18 -1.99
C ILE A 230 5.71 16.29 -1.07
N LEU A 231 5.96 15.99 0.20
CA LEU A 231 6.52 16.99 1.13
C LEU A 231 7.85 17.56 0.62
N LEU A 232 8.78 16.71 0.22
CA LEU A 232 10.08 17.15 -0.30
C LEU A 232 9.94 17.92 -1.61
N SER A 233 9.12 17.40 -2.52
CA SER A 233 9.04 17.92 -3.90
C SER A 233 8.16 19.16 -4.03
N THR A 234 7.03 19.22 -3.32
CA THR A 234 6.02 20.29 -3.42
C THR A 234 5.82 21.09 -2.14
N GLY A 235 6.56 20.74 -1.08
CA GLY A 235 6.55 21.42 0.20
C GLY A 235 5.28 21.18 1.01
N PHE A 236 5.12 22.02 2.03
CA PHE A 236 3.97 21.93 2.94
C PHE A 236 2.63 22.21 2.23
N VAL A 237 2.61 23.06 1.20
CA VAL A 237 1.38 23.36 0.45
C VAL A 237 0.86 22.11 -0.26
N GLY A 238 1.73 21.39 -0.97
CA GLY A 238 1.32 20.18 -1.68
C GLY A 238 0.86 19.07 -0.74
N LEU A 239 1.61 18.84 0.34
CA LEU A 239 1.21 17.87 1.36
C LEU A 239 -0.12 18.25 2.03
N PHE A 240 -0.31 19.52 2.38
CA PHE A 240 -1.54 20.02 2.97
C PHE A 240 -2.75 19.81 2.05
N LEU A 241 -2.62 20.14 0.77
CA LEU A 241 -3.68 19.92 -0.22
C LEU A 241 -4.02 18.43 -0.39
N LEU A 242 -3.01 17.56 -0.41
CA LEU A 242 -3.23 16.11 -0.43
C LEU A 242 -3.99 15.66 0.84
N CYS A 243 -3.55 16.09 2.01
CA CYS A 243 -4.22 15.74 3.27
C CYS A 243 -5.66 16.25 3.31
N LEU A 244 -5.92 17.48 2.89
CA LEU A 244 -7.27 18.03 2.79
C LEU A 244 -8.15 17.21 1.85
N PHE A 245 -7.61 16.82 0.69
CA PHE A 245 -8.33 15.98 -0.26
C PHE A 245 -8.67 14.60 0.36
N LEU A 246 -7.73 13.98 1.05
CA LEU A 246 -7.96 12.68 1.70
C LEU A 246 -8.99 12.78 2.83
N ILE A 247 -8.89 13.82 3.67
CA ILE A 247 -9.85 14.08 4.76
C ILE A 247 -11.23 14.34 4.18
N TRP A 248 -11.34 15.21 3.19
CA TRP A 248 -12.63 15.50 2.52
C TRP A 248 -13.22 14.24 1.90
N SER A 249 -12.43 13.45 1.20
CA SER A 249 -12.85 12.20 0.58
C SER A 249 -13.34 11.20 1.64
N PHE A 250 -12.64 11.11 2.77
CA PHE A 250 -13.04 10.26 3.90
C PHE A 250 -14.37 10.73 4.51
N MET A 251 -14.51 12.03 4.79
CA MET A 251 -15.71 12.60 5.37
C MET A 251 -16.95 12.38 4.46
N LYS A 252 -16.77 12.57 3.16
CA LYS A 252 -17.81 12.32 2.16
C LYS A 252 -18.27 10.87 2.11
N ASN A 253 -17.35 9.93 2.28
CA ASN A 253 -17.60 8.49 2.09
C ASN A 253 -17.70 7.70 3.41
N ARG A 254 -17.63 8.35 4.57
CA ARG A 254 -17.53 7.72 5.88
C ARG A 254 -18.65 6.72 6.22
N GLU A 255 -19.80 6.84 5.58
CA GLU A 255 -20.93 5.94 5.80
C GLU A 255 -20.89 4.70 4.88
N HIS A 256 -20.01 4.71 3.88
CA HIS A 256 -19.91 3.67 2.87
C HIS A 256 -18.60 2.88 3.04
N PHE A 257 -18.70 1.66 3.58
CA PHE A 257 -17.54 0.80 3.83
C PHE A 257 -16.64 0.65 2.60
N PHE A 258 -17.21 0.39 1.42
CA PHE A 258 -16.43 0.08 0.23
C PHE A 258 -15.53 1.24 -0.20
N GLN A 259 -16.05 2.46 -0.27
CA GLN A 259 -15.27 3.65 -0.63
C GLN A 259 -14.23 3.97 0.43
N THR A 260 -14.59 3.86 1.70
CA THR A 260 -13.64 4.04 2.81
C THR A 260 -12.53 2.99 2.77
N ALA A 261 -12.86 1.73 2.50
CA ALA A 261 -11.87 0.65 2.38
C ALA A 261 -10.88 0.90 1.23
N ILE A 262 -11.37 1.36 0.08
CA ILE A 262 -10.52 1.73 -1.06
C ILE A 262 -9.61 2.91 -0.69
N LEU A 263 -10.13 3.94 -0.03
CA LEU A 263 -9.34 5.09 0.41
C LEU A 263 -8.26 4.68 1.42
N CYS A 264 -8.62 3.85 2.40
CA CYS A 264 -7.66 3.31 3.38
C CYS A 264 -6.57 2.47 2.68
N THR A 265 -6.95 1.66 1.67
CA THR A 265 -5.99 0.91 0.86
C THR A 265 -5.01 1.85 0.15
N PHE A 266 -5.51 2.91 -0.48
CA PHE A 266 -4.69 3.92 -1.14
C PHE A 266 -3.71 4.59 -0.17
N ILE A 267 -4.18 5.02 1.00
CA ILE A 267 -3.33 5.65 2.03
C ILE A 267 -2.24 4.67 2.48
N ALA A 268 -2.62 3.43 2.81
CA ALA A 268 -1.68 2.42 3.29
C ALA A 268 -0.58 2.10 2.26
N TYR A 269 -0.93 1.98 1.00
CA TYR A 269 0.05 1.79 -0.07
C TYR A 269 0.90 3.04 -0.29
N GLY A 270 0.34 4.24 -0.22
CA GLY A 270 1.08 5.50 -0.32
C GLY A 270 2.11 5.70 0.80
N LEU A 271 1.90 5.10 1.99
CA LEU A 271 2.88 5.13 3.08
C LEU A 271 4.13 4.29 2.80
N VAL A 272 4.06 3.31 1.89
CA VAL A 272 5.16 2.37 1.64
C VAL A 272 5.67 2.37 0.21
N GLU A 273 5.04 3.14 -0.69
CA GLU A 273 5.41 3.24 -2.09
C GLU A 273 5.02 4.59 -2.70
N ASN A 274 5.79 5.04 -3.69
CA ASN A 274 5.49 6.22 -4.50
C ASN A 274 4.58 5.82 -5.66
N ILE A 275 3.28 5.73 -5.39
CA ILE A 275 2.28 5.24 -6.36
C ILE A 275 2.20 6.14 -7.59
N PHE A 276 2.41 7.46 -7.45
CA PHE A 276 2.31 8.43 -8.55
C PHE A 276 3.50 8.38 -9.54
N HIS A 277 4.63 7.79 -9.14
CA HIS A 277 5.83 7.79 -9.96
C HIS A 277 5.86 6.73 -11.06
N ARG A 278 5.01 5.70 -10.94
CA ARG A 278 4.93 4.62 -11.94
C ARG A 278 3.63 4.68 -12.71
N GLN A 279 3.70 4.44 -14.01
CA GLN A 279 2.52 4.44 -14.89
C GLN A 279 1.41 3.51 -14.37
N ILE A 280 1.76 2.30 -13.95
CA ILE A 280 0.80 1.35 -13.38
C ILE A 280 0.15 1.90 -12.09
N GLY A 281 0.92 2.59 -11.25
CA GLY A 281 0.39 3.25 -10.05
C GLY A 281 -0.59 4.36 -10.40
N ALA A 282 -0.28 5.18 -11.41
CA ALA A 282 -1.17 6.25 -11.87
C ALA A 282 -2.52 5.70 -12.36
N TYR A 283 -2.55 4.56 -13.05
CA TYR A 283 -3.81 3.91 -13.45
C TYR A 283 -4.63 3.46 -12.24
N TYR A 284 -3.99 2.88 -11.21
CA TYR A 284 -4.72 2.51 -9.98
C TYR A 284 -5.24 3.73 -9.23
N VAL A 285 -4.47 4.81 -9.18
CA VAL A 285 -4.91 6.07 -8.58
C VAL A 285 -6.12 6.61 -9.34
N GLY A 286 -6.08 6.66 -10.66
CA GLY A 286 -7.22 7.06 -11.49
C GLY A 286 -8.48 6.24 -11.21
N LEU A 287 -8.35 4.91 -11.14
CA LEU A 287 -9.45 4.02 -10.79
C LEU A 287 -10.00 4.32 -9.38
N ILE A 288 -9.12 4.47 -8.39
CA ILE A 288 -9.49 4.78 -7.01
C ILE A 288 -10.22 6.12 -6.93
N LEU A 289 -9.70 7.15 -7.60
CA LEU A 289 -10.32 8.47 -7.64
C LEU A 289 -11.71 8.43 -8.26
N ILE A 290 -11.88 7.74 -9.39
CA ILE A 290 -13.20 7.56 -10.01
C ILE A 290 -14.19 6.93 -9.03
N ILE A 291 -13.79 5.90 -8.29
CA ILE A 291 -14.66 5.21 -7.33
C ILE A 291 -15.01 6.09 -6.14
N VAL A 292 -14.01 6.79 -5.57
CA VAL A 292 -14.18 7.62 -4.38
C VAL A 292 -14.96 8.90 -4.68
N LEU A 293 -14.76 9.49 -5.87
CA LEU A 293 -15.40 10.73 -6.27
C LEU A 293 -16.78 10.52 -6.90
N SER A 294 -17.01 9.37 -7.56
CA SER A 294 -18.31 9.05 -8.13
C SER A 294 -19.37 8.99 -7.04
N ASN A 295 -20.38 9.84 -7.17
CA ASN A 295 -21.54 9.89 -6.27
C ASN A 295 -22.48 8.72 -6.61
N SER A 296 -22.02 7.48 -6.48
CA SER A 296 -22.93 6.35 -6.55
C SER A 296 -23.69 6.27 -5.22
N SER A 297 -24.78 7.04 -5.11
CA SER A 297 -25.90 6.70 -4.22
C SER A 297 -26.38 5.32 -4.64
N TYR A 298 -25.66 4.31 -4.20
CA TYR A 298 -26.11 2.93 -4.31
C TYR A 298 -27.23 2.76 -3.29
N LYS A 299 -28.45 3.18 -3.68
CA LYS A 299 -29.64 2.53 -3.09
C LYS A 299 -29.45 1.05 -3.36
N GLN A 300 -29.17 0.27 -2.30
CA GLN A 300 -29.33 -1.17 -2.32
C GLN A 300 -30.71 -1.39 -2.96
N ILE A 301 -30.73 -1.97 -4.15
CA ILE A 301 -31.99 -2.34 -4.78
C ILE A 301 -32.54 -3.43 -3.86
N ASP A 302 -33.47 -3.03 -3.01
CA ASP A 302 -34.36 -3.98 -2.34
C ASP A 302 -35.09 -4.68 -3.49
N VAL A 303 -34.66 -5.88 -3.78
CA VAL A 303 -35.39 -6.77 -4.69
C VAL A 303 -36.76 -6.94 -4.06
N PRO A 304 -37.86 -6.63 -4.78
CA PRO A 304 -39.19 -6.91 -4.26
C PRO A 304 -39.24 -8.35 -3.77
N LYS A 305 -39.75 -8.55 -2.58
CA LYS A 305 -40.09 -9.89 -2.11
C LYS A 305 -41.11 -10.40 -3.12
N GLU A 306 -40.70 -11.30 -3.98
CA GLU A 306 -41.66 -12.14 -4.71
C GLU A 306 -42.40 -12.94 -3.64
N VAL A 307 -43.69 -12.72 -3.64
CA VAL A 307 -44.70 -13.38 -2.78
C VAL A 307 -44.81 -14.83 -3.21
#